data_a7665b30741edce195770cf4d408f18d
#
_entry.id   a7665b30741edce195770cf4d408f18d
#
_cell.length_a   1.000
_cell.length_b   1.000
_cell.length_c   1.000
_cell.angle_alpha   90.00
_cell.angle_beta   90.00
_cell.angle_gamma   90.00
#
_symmetry.space_group_name_H-M   'P 1'
#
loop_
_entity.id
_entity.type
_entity.pdbx_description
1 polymer ?
#
loop_
_entity_poly.entity_id
_entity_poly.type
_entity_poly.pdbx_seq_one_letter_code
_entity_poly.pdbx_strand_id
1 'polypeptide(L)'
;MRGMVRLAGTKHRNVVMVDKLRWKMTGYDMDNTNLNYEDIINLPHPVSKRHKPMPVENRAAQFAPFAALTGHQAAIEEAARVTDVRMELDEEMKEQLNVKLQKSVSEPGQRIQIVYYVPDGRKSGGSYKTKIGIVKKIDEYQKILVLEDGSKIPLEDIREIE
;
A
#
# COMPACT_ATOMS: atom_id res chain seq x y z
N MET A 1 68.39 -23.31 21.16
CA MET A 1 68.17 -22.28 20.13
C MET A 1 66.68 -22.22 19.82
N ARG A 2 66.01 -21.33 20.37
CA ARG A 2 65.23 -20.18 19.87
C ARG A 2 64.40 -20.48 18.59
N GLY A 3 63.12 -20.59 18.74
CA GLY A 3 62.15 -20.44 17.70
C GLY A 3 60.82 -19.95 18.26
N MET A 4 60.61 -18.69 18.11
CA MET A 4 59.46 -17.91 18.60
C MET A 4 58.33 -18.06 17.63
N VAL A 5 57.20 -18.64 18.07
CA VAL A 5 55.97 -18.71 17.26
C VAL A 5 54.97 -17.70 17.80
N ARG A 6 54.60 -16.77 16.93
CA ARG A 6 53.55 -15.76 17.18
C ARG A 6 52.16 -16.39 17.14
N LEU A 7 51.41 -16.13 18.17
CA LEU A 7 49.98 -16.40 18.25
C LEU A 7 49.21 -15.39 17.41
N ALA A 8 48.55 -15.82 16.37
CA ALA A 8 47.58 -15.06 15.64
C ALA A 8 46.20 -15.28 16.28
N GLY A 9 45.58 -14.20 16.74
CA GLY A 9 44.28 -14.20 17.38
C GLY A 9 43.15 -14.53 16.41
N THR A 10 42.45 -15.58 16.73
CA THR A 10 41.21 -15.94 16.05
C THR A 10 40.05 -15.31 16.78
N LYS A 11 39.41 -14.34 16.16
CA LYS A 11 38.12 -13.78 16.57
C LYS A 11 37.05 -14.89 16.54
N HIS A 12 36.61 -15.31 17.70
CA HIS A 12 35.41 -16.15 17.82
C HIS A 12 34.20 -15.29 17.42
N ARG A 13 33.65 -15.56 16.24
CA ARG A 13 32.26 -15.21 15.94
C ARG A 13 31.39 -16.24 16.64
N ASN A 14 30.72 -15.81 17.68
CA ASN A 14 29.60 -16.54 18.25
C ASN A 14 28.48 -16.61 17.18
N VAL A 15 28.48 -17.68 16.42
CA VAL A 15 27.31 -18.10 15.67
C VAL A 15 26.38 -18.72 16.69
N VAL A 16 25.37 -17.96 17.09
CA VAL A 16 24.24 -18.50 17.82
C VAL A 16 23.53 -19.45 16.87
N MET A 17 23.81 -20.73 17.06
CA MET A 17 23.11 -21.80 16.40
C MET A 17 21.69 -21.83 16.99
N VAL A 18 20.75 -21.17 16.31
CA VAL A 18 19.33 -21.28 16.63
C VAL A 18 18.95 -22.69 16.21
N ASP A 19 18.95 -23.61 17.17
CA ASP A 19 18.34 -24.91 16.97
C ASP A 19 16.92 -24.70 16.49
N LYS A 20 16.70 -25.01 15.22
CA LYS A 20 15.37 -25.19 14.66
C LYS A 20 14.71 -26.33 15.43
N LEU A 21 13.99 -25.99 16.50
CA LEU A 21 13.03 -26.90 17.09
C LEU A 21 11.98 -27.23 16.03
N ARG A 22 12.28 -28.28 15.32
CA ARG A 22 11.39 -28.89 14.33
C ARG A 22 10.26 -29.56 15.12
N TRP A 23 9.17 -28.82 15.25
CA TRP A 23 7.91 -29.42 15.69
C TRP A 23 7.46 -30.40 14.62
N LYS A 24 7.83 -31.66 14.78
CA LYS A 24 7.18 -32.76 14.10
C LYS A 24 5.78 -32.93 14.68
N MET A 25 4.86 -32.10 14.26
CA MET A 25 3.46 -32.46 14.33
C MET A 25 3.21 -33.50 13.24
N THR A 26 2.72 -34.62 13.65
CA THR A 26 2.38 -35.80 12.87
C THR A 26 1.78 -35.45 11.52
N GLY A 27 2.53 -35.66 10.44
CA GLY A 27 1.98 -35.87 9.12
C GLY A 27 1.81 -34.65 8.21
N TYR A 28 2.16 -33.43 8.62
CA TYR A 28 2.13 -32.26 7.75
C TYR A 28 3.54 -31.83 7.37
N ASP A 29 3.90 -32.05 6.13
CA ASP A 29 5.14 -31.57 5.53
C ASP A 29 4.96 -30.09 5.18
N MET A 30 5.56 -29.18 5.97
CA MET A 30 5.44 -27.73 5.77
C MET A 30 6.27 -27.18 4.61
N ASP A 31 7.01 -28.02 3.90
CA ASP A 31 7.83 -27.59 2.77
C ASP A 31 7.06 -27.55 1.43
N ASN A 32 5.78 -27.97 1.41
CA ASN A 32 4.98 -27.90 0.21
C ASN A 32 4.17 -26.60 0.20
N THR A 33 4.79 -25.52 -0.30
CA THR A 33 4.16 -24.21 -0.52
C THR A 33 3.07 -24.22 -1.62
N ASN A 34 2.84 -25.37 -2.23
CA ASN A 34 1.76 -25.59 -3.17
C ASN A 34 0.56 -26.19 -2.39
N LEU A 35 -0.09 -25.35 -1.59
CA LEU A 35 -1.37 -25.70 -0.97
C LEU A 35 -2.41 -25.82 -2.09
N ASN A 36 -2.43 -26.99 -2.73
CA ASN A 36 -3.48 -27.32 -3.69
C ASN A 36 -4.74 -27.70 -2.90
N TYR A 37 -5.72 -26.81 -2.89
CA TYR A 37 -7.01 -27.04 -2.23
C TYR A 37 -8.04 -27.74 -3.14
N GLU A 38 -7.62 -28.27 -4.30
CA GLU A 38 -8.53 -28.90 -5.26
C GLU A 38 -9.25 -30.13 -4.68
N ASP A 39 -8.62 -30.81 -3.74
CA ASP A 39 -9.17 -31.96 -3.03
C ASP A 39 -10.27 -31.59 -2.05
N ILE A 40 -10.29 -30.38 -1.53
CA ILE A 40 -11.26 -29.93 -0.50
C ILE A 40 -12.22 -28.86 -0.98
N ILE A 41 -11.91 -28.14 -2.07
CA ILE A 41 -12.72 -27.00 -2.53
C ILE A 41 -14.15 -27.40 -2.93
N ASN A 42 -14.34 -28.64 -3.41
CA ASN A 42 -15.62 -29.18 -3.83
C ASN A 42 -16.28 -30.07 -2.78
N LEU A 43 -15.66 -30.23 -1.59
CA LEU A 43 -16.29 -31.00 -0.53
C LEU A 43 -17.48 -30.23 0.05
N PRO A 44 -18.60 -30.94 0.34
CA PRO A 44 -19.70 -30.30 1.05
C PRO A 44 -19.21 -29.83 2.42
N HIS A 45 -19.66 -28.65 2.87
CA HIS A 45 -19.29 -28.14 4.17
C HIS A 45 -19.67 -29.13 5.28
N PRO A 46 -18.85 -29.32 6.31
CA PRO A 46 -19.14 -30.26 7.38
C PRO A 46 -20.39 -29.83 8.15
N VAL A 47 -21.36 -30.73 8.26
CA VAL A 47 -22.56 -30.52 9.06
C VAL A 47 -22.47 -31.36 10.33
N SER A 48 -22.66 -30.74 11.49
CA SER A 48 -22.66 -31.44 12.76
C SER A 48 -23.80 -32.46 12.84
N LYS A 49 -23.44 -33.71 13.12
CA LYS A 49 -24.46 -34.77 13.40
C LYS A 49 -24.96 -34.70 14.84
N ARG A 50 -24.24 -34.01 15.70
CA ARG A 50 -24.46 -33.96 17.15
C ARG A 50 -25.27 -32.74 17.59
N HIS A 51 -25.09 -31.64 16.92
CA HIS A 51 -25.72 -30.35 17.24
C HIS A 51 -26.47 -29.83 16.00
N LYS A 52 -27.72 -29.41 16.21
CA LYS A 52 -28.45 -28.72 15.15
C LYS A 52 -27.74 -27.37 14.80
N PRO A 53 -27.65 -27.01 13.52
CA PRO A 53 -27.14 -25.70 13.15
C PRO A 53 -27.96 -24.59 13.79
N MET A 54 -27.29 -23.55 14.25
CA MET A 54 -27.97 -22.37 14.78
C MET A 54 -28.79 -21.71 13.67
N PRO A 55 -30.09 -21.34 13.92
CA PRO A 55 -30.88 -20.59 12.98
C PRO A 55 -30.17 -19.33 12.48
N VAL A 56 -30.41 -18.98 11.22
CA VAL A 56 -29.75 -17.81 10.57
C VAL A 56 -30.00 -16.52 11.34
N GLU A 57 -31.23 -16.35 11.86
CA GLU A 57 -31.62 -15.20 12.69
C GLU A 57 -30.79 -15.07 13.95
N ASN A 58 -30.55 -16.19 14.65
CA ASN A 58 -29.74 -16.20 15.86
C ASN A 58 -28.25 -15.93 15.54
N ARG A 59 -27.76 -16.38 14.39
CA ARG A 59 -26.40 -16.06 13.93
C ARG A 59 -26.26 -14.58 13.58
N ALA A 60 -27.26 -14.02 12.93
CA ALA A 60 -27.30 -12.59 12.63
C ALA A 60 -27.37 -11.74 13.91
N ALA A 61 -28.14 -12.18 14.90
CA ALA A 61 -28.26 -11.49 16.19
C ALA A 61 -26.95 -11.43 16.98
N GLN A 62 -26.01 -12.34 16.77
CA GLN A 62 -24.67 -12.29 17.40
C GLN A 62 -23.87 -11.07 16.98
N PHE A 63 -24.12 -10.54 15.79
CA PHE A 63 -23.44 -9.35 15.27
C PHE A 63 -24.18 -8.04 15.57
N ALA A 64 -25.43 -8.12 16.06
CA ALA A 64 -26.23 -6.94 16.41
C ALA A 64 -25.54 -6.01 17.46
N PRO A 65 -24.85 -6.54 18.49
CA PRO A 65 -24.12 -5.68 19.44
C PRO A 65 -23.02 -4.85 18.80
N PHE A 66 -22.39 -5.34 17.75
CA PHE A 66 -21.33 -4.60 17.03
C PHE A 66 -21.86 -3.37 16.31
N ALA A 67 -23.11 -3.45 15.80
CA ALA A 67 -23.74 -2.30 15.16
C ALA A 67 -24.06 -1.16 16.13
N ALA A 68 -24.16 -1.45 17.44
CA ALA A 68 -24.37 -0.45 18.48
C ALA A 68 -23.07 0.24 18.94
N LEU A 69 -21.91 -0.26 18.54
CA LEU A 69 -20.62 0.36 18.89
C LEU A 69 -20.43 1.64 18.09
N THR A 70 -20.32 2.76 18.78
CA THR A 70 -20.05 4.06 18.15
C THR A 70 -18.74 4.01 17.38
N GLY A 71 -18.79 4.34 16.08
CA GLY A 71 -17.62 4.37 15.21
C GLY A 71 -17.23 3.01 14.59
N HIS A 72 -17.90 1.91 14.95
CA HIS A 72 -17.58 0.59 14.35
C HIS A 72 -17.82 0.59 12.83
N GLN A 73 -18.93 1.15 12.38
CA GLN A 73 -19.23 1.27 10.95
C GLN A 73 -18.16 2.09 10.22
N ALA A 74 -17.78 3.24 10.79
CA ALA A 74 -16.74 4.10 10.20
C ALA A 74 -15.36 3.38 10.15
N ALA A 75 -15.06 2.54 11.13
CA ALA A 75 -13.84 1.75 11.14
C ALA A 75 -13.84 0.66 10.03
N ILE A 76 -14.98 0.04 9.79
CA ILE A 76 -15.14 -0.94 8.69
C ILE A 76 -15.00 -0.23 7.34
N GLU A 77 -15.66 0.91 7.15
CA GLU A 77 -15.59 1.70 5.91
C GLU A 77 -14.15 2.17 5.64
N GLU A 78 -13.46 2.64 6.68
CA GLU A 78 -12.06 3.02 6.57
C GLU A 78 -11.16 1.79 6.27
N ALA A 79 -11.42 0.65 6.87
CA ALA A 79 -10.68 -0.57 6.58
C ALA A 79 -10.88 -1.03 5.12
N ALA A 80 -12.11 -0.93 4.61
CA ALA A 80 -12.47 -1.29 3.24
C ALA A 80 -12.02 -0.25 2.19
N ARG A 81 -11.71 0.99 2.60
CA ARG A 81 -11.30 2.05 1.68
C ARG A 81 -9.98 1.69 1.00
N VAL A 82 -10.00 1.64 -0.31
CA VAL A 82 -8.83 1.36 -1.14
C VAL A 82 -8.06 2.66 -1.39
N THR A 83 -6.74 2.59 -1.37
CA THR A 83 -5.83 3.66 -1.76
C THR A 83 -5.05 3.26 -2.99
N ASP A 84 -4.75 4.23 -3.84
CA ASP A 84 -3.92 4.03 -5.03
C ASP A 84 -2.44 4.09 -4.66
N VAL A 85 -1.64 3.38 -5.42
CA VAL A 85 -0.18 3.50 -5.37
C VAL A 85 0.24 4.66 -6.25
N ARG A 86 1.20 5.47 -5.79
CA ARG A 86 1.80 6.53 -6.60
C ARG A 86 2.53 5.90 -7.78
N MET A 87 2.16 6.30 -8.99
CA MET A 87 2.80 5.85 -10.22
C MET A 87 4.06 6.69 -10.46
N GLU A 88 5.17 6.02 -10.66
CA GLU A 88 6.39 6.67 -11.12
C GLU A 88 6.29 6.91 -12.63
N LEU A 89 6.53 8.15 -13.04
CA LEU A 89 6.57 8.53 -14.44
C LEU A 89 7.95 8.21 -15.01
N ASP A 90 7.98 7.67 -16.23
CA ASP A 90 9.21 7.54 -16.97
C ASP A 90 9.72 8.90 -17.50
N GLU A 91 10.94 8.94 -18.00
CA GLU A 91 11.56 10.19 -18.45
C GLU A 91 10.84 10.82 -19.64
N GLU A 92 10.26 10.00 -20.52
CA GLU A 92 9.51 10.49 -21.68
C GLU A 92 8.21 11.18 -21.23
N MET A 93 7.48 10.59 -20.28
CA MET A 93 6.28 11.20 -19.71
C MET A 93 6.59 12.49 -18.96
N LYS A 94 7.70 12.54 -18.22
CA LYS A 94 8.15 13.77 -17.56
C LYS A 94 8.44 14.89 -18.54
N GLU A 95 9.11 14.57 -19.66
CA GLU A 95 9.40 15.56 -20.69
C GLU A 95 8.12 16.08 -21.36
N GLN A 96 7.17 15.20 -21.66
CA GLN A 96 5.87 15.61 -22.21
C GLN A 96 5.11 16.52 -21.25
N LEU A 97 5.12 16.21 -19.95
CA LEU A 97 4.54 17.07 -18.90
C LEU A 97 5.22 18.43 -18.84
N ASN A 98 6.55 18.46 -18.92
CA ASN A 98 7.34 19.68 -18.89
C ASN A 98 6.97 20.59 -20.07
N VAL A 99 6.86 20.05 -21.27
CA VAL A 99 6.43 20.80 -22.45
C VAL A 99 5.02 21.39 -22.27
N LYS A 100 4.07 20.61 -21.77
CA LYS A 100 2.71 21.08 -21.49
C LYS A 100 2.67 22.17 -20.41
N LEU A 101 3.46 22.02 -19.36
CA LEU A 101 3.61 23.02 -18.30
C LEU A 101 4.16 24.34 -18.83
N GLN A 102 5.23 24.29 -19.62
CA GLN A 102 5.83 25.48 -20.22
C GLN A 102 4.85 26.19 -21.16
N LYS A 103 4.11 25.44 -21.96
CA LYS A 103 3.05 25.98 -22.80
C LYS A 103 1.99 26.71 -21.98
N SER A 104 1.53 26.10 -20.90
CA SER A 104 0.50 26.68 -20.02
C SER A 104 0.95 27.97 -19.33
N VAL A 105 2.24 28.13 -19.07
CA VAL A 105 2.81 29.39 -18.55
C VAL A 105 2.93 30.44 -19.65
N SER A 106 3.23 30.04 -20.88
CA SER A 106 3.37 30.95 -22.03
C SER A 106 2.04 31.49 -22.54
N GLU A 107 0.94 30.80 -22.26
CA GLU A 107 -0.41 31.16 -22.66
C GLU A 107 -1.26 31.51 -21.40
N PRO A 108 -1.08 32.69 -20.80
CA PRO A 108 -1.79 33.07 -19.57
C PRO A 108 -3.30 33.16 -19.82
N GLY A 109 -4.08 32.67 -18.85
CA GLY A 109 -5.54 32.65 -18.91
C GLY A 109 -6.15 31.37 -19.48
N GLN A 110 -5.36 30.44 -20.00
CA GLN A 110 -5.87 29.16 -20.44
C GLN A 110 -6.17 28.26 -19.21
N ARG A 111 -7.37 27.68 -19.22
CA ARG A 111 -7.73 26.66 -18.22
C ARG A 111 -7.14 25.33 -18.61
N ILE A 112 -6.47 24.71 -17.68
CA ILE A 112 -5.92 23.35 -17.84
C ILE A 112 -6.55 22.43 -16.80
N GLN A 113 -6.64 21.16 -17.15
CA GLN A 113 -7.01 20.08 -16.25
C GLN A 113 -5.75 19.36 -15.80
N ILE A 114 -5.59 19.26 -14.50
CA ILE A 114 -4.40 18.64 -13.89
C ILE A 114 -4.85 17.43 -13.08
N VAL A 115 -4.28 16.28 -13.37
CA VAL A 115 -4.42 15.07 -12.56
C VAL A 115 -3.16 14.93 -11.71
N TYR A 116 -3.33 14.91 -10.39
CA TYR A 116 -2.22 14.85 -9.45
C TYR A 116 -2.51 13.90 -8.29
N TYR A 117 -1.45 13.34 -7.73
CA TYR A 117 -1.51 12.43 -6.60
C TYR A 117 -1.57 13.18 -5.28
N VAL A 118 -2.41 12.72 -4.38
CA VAL A 118 -2.53 13.23 -3.00
C VAL A 118 -2.30 12.06 -2.04
N PRO A 119 -1.23 12.08 -1.25
CA PRO A 119 -0.98 11.04 -0.28
C PRO A 119 -2.08 10.99 0.77
N ASP A 120 -2.39 9.77 1.23
CA ASP A 120 -3.35 9.56 2.31
C ASP A 120 -2.71 9.80 3.67
N GLY A 121 -3.43 10.46 4.57
CA GLY A 121 -2.91 10.76 5.90
C GLY A 121 -2.97 9.60 6.91
N ARG A 122 -3.66 8.50 6.58
CA ARG A 122 -3.91 7.39 7.51
C ARG A 122 -3.40 6.05 7.01
N LYS A 123 -3.42 5.83 5.69
CA LYS A 123 -2.97 4.60 5.05
C LYS A 123 -1.77 4.85 4.16
N SER A 124 -1.03 3.81 3.87
CA SER A 124 -0.04 3.84 2.80
C SER A 124 -0.75 4.00 1.46
N GLY A 125 -0.18 4.83 0.57
CA GLY A 125 -0.80 5.17 -0.71
C GLY A 125 -1.52 6.51 -0.67
N GLY A 126 -2.45 6.74 -1.59
CA GLY A 126 -3.19 7.97 -1.72
C GLY A 126 -4.32 7.89 -2.74
N SER A 127 -4.61 9.00 -3.39
CA SER A 127 -5.61 9.05 -4.45
C SER A 127 -5.23 10.08 -5.50
N TYR A 128 -5.60 9.81 -6.75
CA TYR A 128 -5.47 10.78 -7.81
C TYR A 128 -6.67 11.72 -7.81
N LYS A 129 -6.38 13.02 -7.83
CA LYS A 129 -7.41 14.08 -7.91
C LYS A 129 -7.24 14.87 -9.17
N THR A 130 -8.37 15.27 -9.75
CA THR A 130 -8.42 16.15 -10.92
C THR A 130 -8.78 17.55 -10.45
N LYS A 131 -8.02 18.53 -10.93
CA LYS A 131 -8.30 19.94 -10.70
C LYS A 131 -8.22 20.72 -11.99
N ILE A 132 -9.18 21.59 -12.19
CA ILE A 132 -9.22 22.50 -13.34
C ILE A 132 -8.87 23.89 -12.80
N GLY A 133 -7.94 24.58 -13.45
CA GLY A 133 -7.52 25.92 -13.05
C GLY A 133 -6.65 26.59 -14.08
N ILE A 134 -6.31 27.85 -13.81
CA ILE A 134 -5.39 28.65 -14.61
C ILE A 134 -4.05 28.67 -13.92
N VAL A 135 -2.97 28.42 -14.66
CA VAL A 135 -1.61 28.48 -14.11
C VAL A 135 -1.22 29.93 -13.88
N LYS A 136 -0.83 30.23 -12.65
CA LYS A 136 -0.28 31.54 -12.29
C LYS A 136 1.22 31.60 -12.45
N LYS A 137 1.92 30.59 -11.91
CA LYS A 137 3.38 30.47 -12.01
C LYS A 137 3.85 29.06 -11.67
N ILE A 138 5.02 28.71 -12.12
CA ILE A 138 5.80 27.56 -11.65
C ILE A 138 6.91 28.10 -10.74
N ASP A 139 7.03 27.51 -9.57
CA ASP A 139 8.11 27.79 -8.65
C ASP A 139 9.13 26.64 -8.77
N GLU A 140 10.19 26.88 -9.51
CA GLU A 140 11.22 25.87 -9.77
C GLU A 140 12.03 25.52 -8.53
N TYR A 141 12.20 26.49 -7.63
CA TYR A 141 12.95 26.28 -6.39
C TYR A 141 12.21 25.34 -5.41
N GLN A 142 10.91 25.59 -5.24
CA GLN A 142 10.03 24.77 -4.40
C GLN A 142 9.46 23.57 -5.14
N LYS A 143 9.66 23.48 -6.45
CA LYS A 143 9.08 22.45 -7.33
C LYS A 143 7.56 22.35 -7.20
N ILE A 144 6.88 23.48 -7.21
CA ILE A 144 5.42 23.56 -7.10
C ILE A 144 4.81 24.34 -8.27
N LEU A 145 3.64 23.88 -8.70
CA LEU A 145 2.75 24.60 -9.59
C LEU A 145 1.77 25.41 -8.74
N VAL A 146 1.67 26.70 -9.01
CA VAL A 146 0.73 27.61 -8.34
C VAL A 146 -0.35 28.01 -9.31
N LEU A 147 -1.62 27.77 -8.96
CA LEU A 147 -2.79 28.19 -9.72
C LEU A 147 -3.26 29.56 -9.27
N GLU A 148 -4.11 30.22 -10.07
CA GLU A 148 -4.68 31.54 -9.73
C GLU A 148 -5.55 31.51 -8.47
N ASP A 149 -6.20 30.38 -8.18
CA ASP A 149 -6.99 30.17 -6.96
C ASP A 149 -6.15 30.01 -5.69
N GLY A 150 -4.81 30.11 -5.80
CA GLY A 150 -3.86 29.93 -4.71
C GLY A 150 -3.49 28.51 -4.40
N SER A 151 -4.03 27.52 -5.11
CA SER A 151 -3.66 26.13 -4.94
C SER A 151 -2.23 25.88 -5.34
N LYS A 152 -1.54 25.05 -4.53
CA LYS A 152 -0.16 24.65 -4.74
C LYS A 152 -0.13 23.15 -4.96
N ILE A 153 0.41 22.72 -6.07
CA ILE A 153 0.51 21.31 -6.46
C ILE A 153 1.99 20.98 -6.67
N PRO A 154 2.57 20.00 -5.95
CA PRO A 154 3.94 19.56 -6.19
C PRO A 154 4.10 19.05 -7.63
N LEU A 155 5.15 19.46 -8.33
CA LEU A 155 5.39 19.02 -9.71
C LEU A 155 5.60 17.51 -9.80
N GLU A 156 6.21 16.94 -8.79
CA GLU A 156 6.45 15.49 -8.71
C GLU A 156 5.18 14.64 -8.54
N ASP A 157 4.08 15.25 -8.09
CA ASP A 157 2.80 14.57 -7.90
C ASP A 157 1.88 14.69 -9.12
N ILE A 158 2.25 15.51 -10.11
CA ILE A 158 1.46 15.69 -11.33
C ILE A 158 1.65 14.46 -12.21
N ARG A 159 0.53 13.85 -12.60
CA ARG A 159 0.49 12.71 -13.50
C ARG A 159 0.20 13.12 -14.94
N GLU A 160 -0.75 14.03 -15.11
CA GLU A 160 -1.26 14.39 -16.44
C GLU A 160 -1.76 15.83 -16.46
N ILE A 161 -1.63 16.46 -17.62
CA ILE A 161 -2.13 17.81 -17.90
C ILE A 161 -2.84 17.79 -19.26
N GLU A 162 -4.05 18.31 -19.29
CA GLU A 162 -4.87 18.49 -20.49
C GLU A 162 -5.30 19.94 -20.66
#